data_6f8fc6ff5d9bdc8fb66d495600fdd832
#
_entry.id   6f8fc6ff5d9bdc8fb66d495600fdd832
#
_cell.length_a   1.000
_cell.length_b   1.000
_cell.length_c   1.000
_cell.angle_alpha   90.00
_cell.angle_beta   90.00
_cell.angle_gamma   90.00
#
_symmetry.space_group_name_H-M   'P 1'
#
loop_
_entity.id
_entity.type
_entity.pdbx_description
1 polymer ?
#
loop_
_entity_poly.entity_id
_entity_poly.type
_entity_poly.pdbx_seq_one_letter_code
_entity_poly.pdbx_strand_id
1 'polypeptide(L)'
;MNTGINFQHLKQSIKKNAYTSLYSTFNIQHLIQYIKLYAPVSSLLTPISLILLLAISTVSFAQKDSGFYSRSTGKLPSLAYSMGEDRLGSPKMGYIDSGILFHVVDSADNWFKVKLSTNRNGFIDKKYATPLLGFTPKSNYYSSTITAKGTDSCYDIINVALEERLPYKAWMETNPSIIKLEIYGVHTNTNWITQFNTLKEVKDIYYNQVEEDVMQVTIHLKHSQQWGYTLTYAGNHLLLKIKRQPSVLLLNKMTIAIDAGHGGTNGGTEGGKTHIAEKDLTLIYAKVLQQAFKKLGIKTIMTRNTDTTLEMKDRIITMQQKNPDLLISLHFNSSTSDTVKGSSTYYKHIGFRPLTQTILKRMLELKMNEYGNVGNFNFGLNAPTDFVNCLLEVGFLSNPEEEKRLVNPLFQKRVAQQIIKGINDWLLQCK
;
A
#
# COMPACT_ATOMS: atom_id res chain seq x y z
N MET A 1 21.04 -7.59 60.45
CA MET A 1 20.30 -6.85 59.42
C MET A 1 20.09 -7.76 58.24
N ASN A 2 18.89 -8.28 58.13
CA ASN A 2 18.48 -9.28 57.11
C ASN A 2 18.05 -8.53 55.84
N THR A 3 18.70 -8.79 54.72
CA THR A 3 18.21 -8.41 53.39
C THR A 3 17.63 -9.65 52.71
N GLY A 4 16.32 -9.85 52.86
CA GLY A 4 15.56 -10.88 52.18
C GLY A 4 15.27 -10.46 50.72
N ILE A 5 15.83 -11.16 49.75
CA ILE A 5 15.50 -11.01 48.33
C ILE A 5 14.19 -11.73 48.08
N ASN A 6 13.19 -10.98 47.59
CA ASN A 6 11.84 -11.47 47.34
C ASN A 6 11.78 -12.27 46.06
N PHE A 7 11.73 -13.59 46.17
CA PHE A 7 11.71 -14.58 45.08
C PHE A 7 10.42 -14.57 44.21
N GLN A 8 9.40 -13.81 44.59
CA GLN A 8 8.15 -13.77 43.81
C GLN A 8 8.23 -12.88 42.56
N HIS A 9 9.04 -11.82 42.56
CA HIS A 9 9.25 -10.98 41.39
C HIS A 9 10.09 -11.63 40.29
N LEU A 10 10.94 -12.59 40.66
CA LEU A 10 11.79 -13.31 39.69
C LEU A 10 10.96 -14.34 38.89
N LYS A 11 9.92 -14.93 39.46
CA LYS A 11 9.05 -15.91 38.78
C LYS A 11 8.09 -15.27 37.76
N GLN A 12 7.69 -14.03 37.95
CA GLN A 12 6.86 -13.32 36.96
C GLN A 12 7.66 -12.77 35.75
N SER A 13 8.92 -12.40 35.96
CA SER A 13 9.81 -11.97 34.87
C SER A 13 10.22 -13.11 33.95
N ILE A 14 10.38 -14.32 34.49
CA ILE A 14 10.78 -15.50 33.71
C ILE A 14 9.61 -16.05 32.86
N LYS A 15 8.34 -15.87 33.27
CA LYS A 15 7.18 -16.30 32.46
C LYS A 15 6.83 -15.36 31.31
N LYS A 16 7.30 -14.10 31.32
CA LYS A 16 7.04 -13.14 30.24
C LYS A 16 8.07 -13.17 29.12
N ASN A 17 9.26 -13.76 29.35
CA ASN A 17 10.34 -13.81 28.36
C ASN A 17 10.58 -15.19 27.74
N ALA A 18 9.72 -16.19 28.01
CA ALA A 18 9.88 -17.55 27.51
C ALA A 18 9.26 -17.81 26.13
N TYR A 19 8.64 -16.80 25.46
CA TYR A 19 8.02 -16.98 24.13
C TYR A 19 8.68 -16.20 22.99
N THR A 20 9.82 -15.53 23.22
CA THR A 20 10.48 -14.72 22.17
C THR A 20 11.97 -15.00 21.99
N SER A 21 12.48 -16.19 22.35
CA SER A 21 13.89 -16.52 22.03
C SER A 21 14.12 -18.01 21.99
N LEU A 22 13.72 -18.66 20.93
CA LEU A 22 14.13 -20.03 20.58
C LEU A 22 14.60 -20.15 19.12
N TYR A 23 15.22 -19.13 18.55
CA TYR A 23 16.03 -19.22 17.34
C TYR A 23 17.17 -18.21 17.39
N SER A 24 18.17 -18.50 18.23
CA SER A 24 19.49 -17.92 18.05
C SER A 24 20.51 -19.04 18.00
N THR A 25 21.19 -19.10 16.90
CA THR A 25 22.37 -19.90 16.56
C THR A 25 23.15 -20.36 17.78
N PHE A 26 23.12 -21.67 18.04
CA PHE A 26 23.96 -22.32 19.05
C PHE A 26 25.41 -22.18 18.59
N ASN A 27 26.17 -21.32 19.25
CA ASN A 27 27.55 -21.05 18.92
C ASN A 27 28.40 -22.25 19.37
N ILE A 28 28.81 -23.09 18.43
CA ILE A 28 29.61 -24.32 18.64
C ILE A 28 30.89 -24.03 19.42
N GLN A 29 31.44 -22.82 19.38
CA GLN A 29 32.59 -22.41 20.15
C GLN A 29 32.34 -22.40 21.68
N HIS A 30 31.15 -22.08 22.14
CA HIS A 30 30.80 -22.14 23.55
C HIS A 30 30.65 -23.59 24.04
N LEU A 31 30.19 -24.52 23.21
CA LEU A 31 30.05 -25.92 23.56
C LEU A 31 31.45 -26.58 23.67
N ILE A 32 32.38 -26.24 22.80
CA ILE A 32 33.77 -26.73 22.84
C ILE A 32 34.50 -26.22 24.10
N GLN A 33 34.25 -24.99 24.54
CA GLN A 33 34.79 -24.45 25.77
C GLN A 33 34.21 -25.12 27.02
N TYR A 34 32.94 -25.47 27.02
CA TYR A 34 32.28 -26.18 28.15
C TYR A 34 32.78 -27.61 28.29
N ILE A 35 33.04 -28.32 27.19
CA ILE A 35 33.59 -29.69 27.20
C ILE A 35 35.08 -29.73 27.68
N LYS A 36 35.84 -28.69 27.43
CA LYS A 36 37.23 -28.57 27.92
C LYS A 36 37.32 -28.27 29.42
N LEU A 37 36.31 -27.73 30.06
CA LEU A 37 36.33 -27.33 31.48
C LEU A 37 35.87 -28.43 32.45
N TYR A 38 35.16 -29.46 31.98
CA TYR A 38 34.48 -30.45 32.87
C TYR A 38 34.77 -31.92 32.57
N ALA A 39 35.70 -32.26 31.69
CA ALA A 39 36.09 -33.65 31.43
C ALA A 39 37.36 -34.03 32.21
N PRO A 40 37.32 -34.93 33.19
CA PRO A 40 38.55 -35.51 33.76
C PRO A 40 39.20 -36.41 32.71
N VAL A 41 40.51 -36.24 32.58
CA VAL A 41 41.36 -36.97 31.65
C VAL A 41 41.39 -38.45 32.11
N SER A 42 40.67 -39.32 31.46
CA SER A 42 41.04 -40.73 31.31
C SER A 42 40.22 -41.43 30.23
N SER A 43 40.96 -42.01 29.28
CA SER A 43 40.68 -43.10 28.36
C SER A 43 39.63 -42.96 27.23
N LEU A 44 40.19 -42.93 26.00
CA LEU A 44 39.70 -43.63 24.79
C LEU A 44 38.22 -43.41 24.40
N LEU A 45 37.93 -42.25 23.86
CA LEU A 45 36.87 -42.15 22.85
C LEU A 45 37.43 -42.70 21.52
N THR A 46 36.90 -43.83 21.11
CA THR A 46 37.26 -44.46 19.85
C THR A 46 36.88 -43.58 18.66
N PRO A 47 37.58 -43.62 17.52
CA PRO A 47 37.26 -42.85 16.31
C PRO A 47 35.80 -43.00 15.82
N ILE A 48 35.16 -44.08 16.20
CA ILE A 48 33.77 -44.41 15.85
C ILE A 48 32.77 -43.42 16.52
N SER A 49 33.02 -42.99 17.77
CA SER A 49 32.15 -42.02 18.46
C SER A 49 32.24 -40.61 17.86
N LEU A 50 33.42 -40.24 17.32
CA LEU A 50 33.61 -38.96 16.65
C LEU A 50 32.97 -38.96 15.24
N ILE A 51 32.99 -40.11 14.54
CA ILE A 51 32.32 -40.29 13.24
C ILE A 51 30.79 -40.29 13.42
N LEU A 52 30.27 -40.86 14.50
CA LEU A 52 28.83 -40.84 14.79
C LEU A 52 28.33 -39.41 15.14
N LEU A 53 29.13 -38.63 15.87
CA LEU A 53 28.80 -37.20 16.14
C LEU A 53 28.91 -36.34 14.87
N LEU A 54 29.84 -36.62 13.97
CA LEU A 54 29.93 -35.93 12.67
C LEU A 54 28.82 -36.34 11.69
N ALA A 55 28.36 -37.59 11.75
CA ALA A 55 27.25 -38.08 10.94
C ALA A 55 25.89 -37.51 11.39
N ILE A 56 25.71 -37.18 12.67
CA ILE A 56 24.51 -36.54 13.18
C ILE A 56 24.46 -35.04 12.82
N SER A 57 25.61 -34.41 12.59
CA SER A 57 25.67 -32.98 12.21
C SER A 57 25.40 -32.71 10.72
N THR A 58 25.30 -33.76 9.89
CA THR A 58 25.03 -33.61 8.44
C THR A 58 23.60 -34.01 8.02
N VAL A 59 22.73 -34.41 8.96
CA VAL A 59 21.31 -34.48 8.67
C VAL A 59 20.78 -33.04 8.74
N SER A 60 21.06 -32.28 7.70
CA SER A 60 20.28 -31.12 7.35
C SER A 60 18.85 -31.62 7.14
N PHE A 61 18.00 -31.52 8.16
CA PHE A 61 16.58 -31.62 7.93
C PHE A 61 16.26 -30.46 6.97
N ALA A 62 16.20 -30.76 5.69
CA ALA A 62 15.43 -29.94 4.78
C ALA A 62 14.05 -29.89 5.41
N GLN A 63 13.74 -28.80 6.08
CA GLN A 63 12.42 -28.53 6.64
C GLN A 63 11.50 -28.63 5.44
N LYS A 64 10.75 -29.75 5.37
CA LYS A 64 9.77 -29.96 4.31
C LYS A 64 8.84 -28.76 4.40
N ASP A 65 8.89 -27.90 3.40
CA ASP A 65 8.05 -26.71 3.28
C ASP A 65 6.60 -27.24 3.32
N SER A 66 6.02 -27.28 4.53
CA SER A 66 4.72 -27.94 4.80
C SER A 66 3.55 -27.08 4.34
N GLY A 67 3.83 -26.07 3.54
CA GLY A 67 2.85 -25.15 2.99
C GLY A 67 1.96 -25.78 1.91
N PHE A 68 0.97 -25.02 1.48
CA PHE A 68 0.10 -25.38 0.38
C PHE A 68 0.00 -24.22 -0.62
N TYR A 69 -0.46 -24.51 -1.83
CA TYR A 69 -0.67 -23.48 -2.85
C TYR A 69 -2.10 -22.96 -2.79
N SER A 70 -2.25 -21.68 -3.10
CA SER A 70 -3.53 -20.97 -3.12
C SER A 70 -3.55 -19.98 -4.28
N ARG A 71 -4.75 -19.62 -4.74
CA ARG A 71 -4.93 -18.50 -5.67
C ARG A 71 -5.69 -17.36 -5.01
N SER A 72 -5.29 -16.13 -5.31
CA SER A 72 -6.09 -14.96 -4.94
C SER A 72 -7.49 -15.05 -5.56
N THR A 73 -8.51 -14.59 -4.83
CA THR A 73 -9.91 -14.63 -5.25
C THR A 73 -10.67 -13.39 -4.82
N GLY A 74 -11.88 -13.22 -5.37
CA GLY A 74 -12.76 -12.12 -4.98
C GLY A 74 -12.44 -10.80 -5.66
N LYS A 75 -13.15 -9.74 -5.25
CA LYS A 75 -12.99 -8.38 -5.79
C LYS A 75 -11.99 -7.61 -4.95
N LEU A 76 -10.98 -7.05 -5.60
CA LEU A 76 -9.97 -6.17 -5.00
C LEU A 76 -9.18 -6.82 -3.84
N PRO A 77 -8.61 -8.04 -4.02
CA PRO A 77 -7.73 -8.62 -3.02
C PRO A 77 -6.50 -7.73 -2.84
N SER A 78 -5.86 -7.79 -1.68
CA SER A 78 -4.65 -7.01 -1.40
C SER A 78 -3.58 -7.86 -0.73
N LEU A 79 -2.33 -7.57 -1.07
CA LEU A 79 -1.17 -8.02 -0.30
C LEU A 79 -0.83 -6.99 0.77
N ALA A 80 -0.38 -7.47 1.93
CA ALA A 80 0.07 -6.66 3.04
C ALA A 80 1.51 -7.03 3.46
N TYR A 81 2.22 -6.08 4.08
CA TYR A 81 3.56 -6.30 4.64
C TYR A 81 3.53 -7.06 5.96
N SER A 82 2.46 -6.91 6.72
CA SER A 82 2.25 -7.57 8.01
C SER A 82 0.76 -7.71 8.29
N MET A 83 0.43 -8.53 9.26
CA MET A 83 -0.87 -8.53 9.91
C MET A 83 -0.96 -7.26 10.76
N GLY A 84 -1.95 -6.43 10.52
CA GLY A 84 -2.18 -5.19 11.27
C GLY A 84 -3.60 -5.17 11.80
N GLU A 85 -3.74 -4.65 13.02
CA GLU A 85 -5.02 -4.55 13.74
C GLU A 85 -5.41 -3.10 14.04
N ASP A 86 -4.68 -2.12 13.49
CA ASP A 86 -5.08 -0.73 13.65
C ASP A 86 -6.37 -0.42 12.88
N ARG A 87 -6.97 0.74 13.17
CA ARG A 87 -8.22 1.17 12.51
C ARG A 87 -8.11 1.35 10.98
N LEU A 88 -6.88 1.43 10.43
CA LEU A 88 -6.62 1.54 8.99
C LEU A 88 -6.38 0.17 8.36
N GLY A 89 -6.34 -0.89 9.16
CA GLY A 89 -6.04 -2.25 8.77
C GLY A 89 -4.56 -2.47 8.47
N SER A 90 -4.24 -3.64 7.96
CA SER A 90 -2.87 -4.03 7.64
C SER A 90 -2.20 -3.08 6.65
N PRO A 91 -0.88 -2.81 6.81
CA PRO A 91 -0.13 -1.97 5.89
C PRO A 91 -0.06 -2.63 4.52
N LYS A 92 -0.81 -2.09 3.55
CA LYS A 92 -0.97 -2.68 2.21
C LYS A 92 0.27 -2.49 1.35
N MET A 93 0.74 -3.57 0.76
CA MET A 93 1.71 -3.54 -0.34
C MET A 93 1.06 -3.02 -1.62
N GLY A 94 -0.16 -3.47 -1.91
CA GLY A 94 -0.96 -3.05 -3.05
C GLY A 94 -2.20 -3.93 -3.23
N TYR A 95 -3.10 -3.48 -4.08
CA TYR A 95 -4.18 -4.32 -4.60
C TYR A 95 -3.64 -5.19 -5.73
N ILE A 96 -4.19 -6.39 -5.87
CA ILE A 96 -3.78 -7.39 -6.84
C ILE A 96 -4.98 -7.99 -7.54
N ASP A 97 -4.76 -8.69 -8.65
CA ASP A 97 -5.82 -9.41 -9.35
C ASP A 97 -6.22 -10.71 -8.64
N SER A 98 -7.36 -11.26 -9.03
CA SER A 98 -7.72 -12.65 -8.76
C SER A 98 -6.92 -13.62 -9.62
N GLY A 99 -6.73 -14.84 -9.11
CA GLY A 99 -6.04 -15.92 -9.82
C GLY A 99 -4.53 -15.92 -9.68
N ILE A 100 -3.94 -15.04 -8.85
CA ILE A 100 -2.51 -15.00 -8.56
C ILE A 100 -2.13 -16.20 -7.69
N LEU A 101 -1.11 -16.92 -8.10
CA LEU A 101 -0.58 -18.10 -7.40
C LEU A 101 0.26 -17.68 -6.20
N PHE A 102 0.00 -18.29 -5.04
CA PHE A 102 0.76 -18.12 -3.82
C PHE A 102 1.17 -19.45 -3.22
N HIS A 103 2.36 -19.49 -2.64
CA HIS A 103 2.74 -20.53 -1.70
C HIS A 103 2.45 -20.05 -0.27
N VAL A 104 1.46 -20.63 0.38
CA VAL A 104 1.10 -20.36 1.77
C VAL A 104 2.02 -21.16 2.67
N VAL A 105 2.80 -20.46 3.50
CA VAL A 105 3.79 -21.09 4.39
C VAL A 105 3.39 -21.06 5.85
N ASP A 106 2.41 -20.23 6.23
CA ASP A 106 1.91 -20.12 7.59
C ASP A 106 0.49 -19.52 7.59
N SER A 107 -0.20 -19.66 8.72
CA SER A 107 -1.58 -19.22 8.91
C SER A 107 -1.77 -18.73 10.34
N ALA A 108 -2.19 -17.47 10.50
CA ALA A 108 -2.53 -16.89 11.78
C ALA A 108 -3.83 -16.08 11.65
N ASP A 109 -4.74 -16.24 12.60
CA ASP A 109 -6.06 -15.57 12.63
C ASP A 109 -6.77 -15.62 11.25
N ASN A 110 -7.09 -14.46 10.71
CA ASN A 110 -7.73 -14.31 9.39
C ASN A 110 -6.72 -14.17 8.24
N TRP A 111 -5.42 -14.41 8.47
CA TRP A 111 -4.36 -14.19 7.51
C TRP A 111 -3.64 -15.47 7.10
N PHE A 112 -3.27 -15.53 5.84
CA PHE A 112 -2.23 -16.42 5.34
C PHE A 112 -0.94 -15.63 5.16
N LYS A 113 0.17 -16.19 5.68
CA LYS A 113 1.52 -15.76 5.32
C LYS A 113 1.90 -16.45 4.02
N VAL A 114 2.23 -15.68 3.01
CA VAL A 114 2.57 -16.19 1.68
C VAL A 114 4.01 -15.88 1.35
N LYS A 115 4.69 -16.87 0.80
CA LYS A 115 6.04 -16.73 0.25
C LYS A 115 5.93 -16.01 -1.10
N LEU A 116 6.52 -14.85 -1.21
CA LEU A 116 6.58 -14.08 -2.45
C LEU A 116 7.81 -14.47 -3.27
N SER A 117 8.97 -14.54 -2.62
CA SER A 117 10.23 -15.01 -3.19
C SER A 117 11.01 -15.84 -2.16
N THR A 118 12.16 -16.33 -2.49
CA THR A 118 13.03 -17.05 -1.57
C THR A 118 13.27 -16.30 -0.27
N ASN A 119 13.41 -14.97 -0.34
CA ASN A 119 13.74 -14.12 0.82
C ASN A 119 12.59 -13.20 1.27
N ARG A 120 11.45 -13.21 0.59
CA ARG A 120 10.37 -12.26 0.85
C ARG A 120 9.05 -12.94 1.13
N ASN A 121 8.34 -12.42 2.13
CA ASN A 121 7.00 -12.85 2.48
C ASN A 121 6.02 -11.67 2.39
N GLY A 122 4.75 -12.02 2.28
CA GLY A 122 3.64 -11.10 2.39
C GLY A 122 2.49 -11.76 3.15
N PHE A 123 1.40 -11.03 3.29
CA PHE A 123 0.19 -11.52 3.95
C PHE A 123 -1.02 -11.25 3.06
N ILE A 124 -1.96 -12.20 3.05
CA ILE A 124 -3.26 -12.06 2.39
C ILE A 124 -4.37 -12.50 3.34
N ASP A 125 -5.47 -11.76 3.37
CA ASP A 125 -6.65 -12.15 4.14
C ASP A 125 -7.23 -13.45 3.54
N LYS A 126 -7.53 -14.44 4.42
CA LYS A 126 -8.02 -15.77 4.03
C LYS A 126 -9.25 -15.73 3.13
N LYS A 127 -10.14 -14.72 3.30
CA LYS A 127 -11.33 -14.56 2.44
C LYS A 127 -10.99 -14.24 0.99
N TYR A 128 -9.75 -13.84 0.70
CA TYR A 128 -9.24 -13.54 -0.63
C TYR A 128 -8.28 -14.60 -1.18
N ALA A 129 -8.25 -15.78 -0.58
CA ALA A 129 -7.38 -16.87 -1.00
C ALA A 129 -8.14 -18.21 -1.04
N THR A 130 -8.07 -18.90 -2.18
CA THR A 130 -8.67 -20.22 -2.35
C THR A 130 -7.58 -21.28 -2.48
N PRO A 131 -7.50 -22.24 -1.54
CA PRO A 131 -6.54 -23.33 -1.60
C PRO A 131 -6.67 -24.18 -2.86
N LEU A 132 -5.54 -24.62 -3.39
CA LEU A 132 -5.45 -25.50 -4.56
C LEU A 132 -5.13 -26.94 -4.12
N LEU A 133 -6.13 -27.77 -4.02
CA LEU A 133 -5.95 -29.17 -3.61
C LEU A 133 -5.25 -29.96 -4.73
N GLY A 134 -4.20 -30.70 -4.37
CA GLY A 134 -3.46 -31.54 -5.33
C GLY A 134 -2.63 -30.79 -6.37
N PHE A 135 -2.46 -29.47 -6.22
CA PHE A 135 -1.63 -28.67 -7.14
C PHE A 135 -0.15 -28.96 -6.92
N THR A 136 0.54 -29.27 -8.02
CA THR A 136 2.00 -29.42 -8.04
C THR A 136 2.59 -28.22 -8.80
N PRO A 137 3.36 -27.34 -8.15
CA PRO A 137 3.98 -26.20 -8.82
C PRO A 137 5.11 -26.68 -9.73
N LYS A 138 5.47 -25.87 -10.73
CA LYS A 138 6.75 -26.00 -11.42
C LYS A 138 7.90 -25.67 -10.45
N SER A 139 9.08 -26.21 -10.70
CA SER A 139 10.30 -25.86 -9.94
C SER A 139 10.63 -24.38 -10.10
N ASN A 140 10.48 -23.85 -11.31
CA ASN A 140 10.71 -22.45 -11.64
C ASN A 140 9.64 -21.95 -12.62
N TYR A 141 9.31 -20.68 -12.52
CA TYR A 141 8.52 -19.94 -13.50
C TYR A 141 9.41 -18.92 -14.20
N TYR A 142 9.17 -18.70 -15.47
CA TYR A 142 10.00 -17.83 -16.29
C TYR A 142 9.20 -16.68 -16.89
N SER A 143 9.88 -15.53 -17.03
CA SER A 143 9.38 -14.46 -17.90
C SER A 143 9.72 -14.79 -19.35
N SER A 144 9.00 -14.15 -20.28
CA SER A 144 9.26 -14.19 -21.71
C SER A 144 9.49 -12.77 -22.23
N THR A 145 8.81 -12.38 -23.29
CA THR A 145 8.97 -11.06 -23.90
C THR A 145 8.36 -9.92 -23.10
N ILE A 146 8.97 -8.75 -23.20
CA ILE A 146 8.37 -7.47 -22.77
C ILE A 146 8.06 -6.66 -24.01
N THR A 147 6.84 -6.14 -24.10
CA THR A 147 6.44 -5.21 -25.15
C THR A 147 5.82 -3.96 -24.55
N ALA A 148 6.10 -2.80 -25.14
CA ALA A 148 5.56 -1.52 -24.71
C ALA A 148 5.04 -0.75 -25.90
N LYS A 149 3.76 -0.36 -25.85
CA LYS A 149 3.08 0.38 -26.93
C LYS A 149 2.07 1.39 -26.38
N GLY A 150 1.91 2.46 -27.12
CA GLY A 150 0.81 3.39 -26.88
C GLY A 150 -0.50 2.87 -27.45
N THR A 151 -1.61 3.19 -26.82
CA THR A 151 -2.96 2.93 -27.33
C THR A 151 -3.55 4.19 -27.96
N ASP A 152 -4.70 4.05 -28.63
CA ASP A 152 -5.48 5.20 -29.12
C ASP A 152 -6.14 5.99 -27.96
N SER A 153 -6.21 5.37 -26.78
CA SER A 153 -6.65 6.00 -25.54
C SER A 153 -5.52 6.71 -24.81
N CYS A 154 -5.77 7.21 -23.61
CA CYS A 154 -4.83 7.98 -22.80
C CYS A 154 -3.75 7.14 -22.08
N TYR A 155 -3.36 5.96 -22.63
CA TYR A 155 -2.45 5.04 -21.93
C TYR A 155 -1.28 4.57 -22.81
N ASP A 156 -0.13 4.40 -22.17
CA ASP A 156 0.92 3.50 -22.62
C ASP A 156 0.75 2.16 -21.89
N ILE A 157 0.93 1.05 -22.59
CA ILE A 157 0.79 -0.30 -22.03
C ILE A 157 2.11 -1.02 -22.14
N ILE A 158 2.59 -1.51 -21.00
CA ILE A 158 3.70 -2.45 -20.90
C ILE A 158 3.13 -3.81 -20.60
N ASN A 159 3.48 -4.79 -21.42
CA ASN A 159 3.09 -6.18 -21.29
C ASN A 159 4.31 -7.03 -20.95
N VAL A 160 4.28 -7.67 -19.80
CA VAL A 160 5.27 -8.66 -19.37
C VAL A 160 4.63 -10.04 -19.50
N ALA A 161 5.11 -10.84 -20.43
CA ALA A 161 4.64 -12.21 -20.63
C ALA A 161 5.30 -13.15 -19.60
N LEU A 162 4.48 -13.92 -18.90
CA LEU A 162 4.88 -14.85 -17.83
C LEU A 162 4.31 -16.25 -18.10
N GLU A 163 4.88 -17.27 -17.50
CA GLU A 163 4.32 -18.62 -17.54
C GLU A 163 3.15 -18.83 -16.59
N GLU A 164 3.06 -18.00 -15.54
CA GLU A 164 2.01 -18.10 -14.53
C GLU A 164 1.63 -16.70 -14.02
N ARG A 165 0.45 -16.55 -13.40
CA ARG A 165 0.05 -15.34 -12.68
C ARG A 165 0.75 -15.31 -11.33
N LEU A 166 1.83 -14.55 -11.26
CA LEU A 166 2.70 -14.45 -10.10
C LEU A 166 2.42 -13.18 -9.29
N PRO A 167 2.77 -13.15 -7.99
CA PRO A 167 2.64 -11.97 -7.17
C PRO A 167 3.51 -10.82 -7.69
N TYR A 168 3.03 -9.61 -7.51
CA TYR A 168 3.74 -8.40 -7.91
C TYR A 168 3.54 -7.26 -6.93
N LYS A 169 4.42 -6.27 -7.02
CA LYS A 169 4.33 -4.98 -6.35
C LYS A 169 4.87 -3.90 -7.27
N ALA A 170 4.18 -2.75 -7.33
CA ALA A 170 4.72 -1.58 -8.02
C ALA A 170 4.68 -0.35 -7.13
N TRP A 171 5.60 0.58 -7.40
CA TRP A 171 5.66 1.86 -6.70
C TRP A 171 6.20 2.96 -7.60
N MET A 172 6.01 4.18 -7.16
CA MET A 172 6.45 5.39 -7.82
C MET A 172 7.73 5.91 -7.18
N GLU A 173 8.64 6.42 -8.01
CA GLU A 173 9.78 7.23 -7.59
C GLU A 173 9.72 8.57 -8.32
N THR A 174 10.29 9.61 -7.72
CA THR A 174 10.34 10.96 -8.29
C THR A 174 11.79 11.43 -8.37
N ASN A 175 12.11 12.27 -9.38
CA ASN A 175 13.45 12.84 -9.60
C ASN A 175 14.56 11.77 -9.80
N PRO A 176 14.53 10.99 -10.88
CA PRO A 176 13.61 11.06 -12.02
C PRO A 176 12.26 10.40 -11.79
N SER A 177 11.29 10.69 -12.66
CA SER A 177 9.96 10.06 -12.64
C SER A 177 10.04 8.63 -13.15
N ILE A 178 9.84 7.68 -12.24
CA ILE A 178 10.00 6.24 -12.49
C ILE A 178 8.83 5.46 -11.88
N ILE A 179 8.38 4.42 -12.57
CA ILE A 179 7.58 3.35 -12.01
C ILE A 179 8.47 2.11 -11.92
N LYS A 180 8.55 1.52 -10.73
CA LYS A 180 9.19 0.23 -10.48
C LYS A 180 8.12 -0.84 -10.36
N LEU A 181 8.34 -1.99 -11.00
CA LEU A 181 7.50 -3.17 -10.92
C LEU A 181 8.37 -4.36 -10.54
N GLU A 182 8.15 -4.95 -9.37
CA GLU A 182 8.71 -6.24 -8.98
C GLU A 182 7.69 -7.34 -9.20
N ILE A 183 8.14 -8.44 -9.80
CA ILE A 183 7.40 -9.68 -10.01
C ILE A 183 8.16 -10.75 -9.23
N TYR A 184 7.46 -11.44 -8.35
CA TYR A 184 8.02 -12.40 -7.42
C TYR A 184 7.85 -13.84 -7.89
N GLY A 185 8.76 -14.73 -7.52
CA GLY A 185 8.74 -16.14 -7.89
C GLY A 185 9.06 -16.38 -9.37
N VAL A 186 9.80 -15.47 -10.02
CA VAL A 186 10.11 -15.53 -11.45
C VAL A 186 11.60 -15.41 -11.73
N HIS A 187 12.11 -16.29 -12.60
CA HIS A 187 13.43 -16.16 -13.22
C HIS A 187 13.29 -15.48 -14.58
N THR A 188 14.13 -14.51 -14.87
CA THR A 188 14.08 -13.84 -16.15
C THR A 188 14.60 -14.73 -17.26
N ASN A 189 13.81 -14.87 -18.32
CA ASN A 189 14.20 -15.45 -19.62
C ASN A 189 13.89 -14.46 -20.76
N THR A 190 13.74 -13.19 -20.40
CA THR A 190 13.52 -12.09 -21.35
C THR A 190 14.83 -11.75 -22.01
N ASN A 191 14.92 -11.86 -23.35
CA ASN A 191 16.11 -11.53 -24.12
C ASN A 191 16.04 -10.17 -24.81
N TRP A 192 14.83 -9.60 -24.94
CA TRP A 192 14.63 -8.29 -25.57
C TRP A 192 13.35 -7.60 -25.06
N ILE A 193 13.34 -6.28 -25.21
CA ILE A 193 12.17 -5.43 -24.97
C ILE A 193 11.82 -4.75 -26.29
N THR A 194 10.57 -4.89 -26.73
CA THR A 194 10.07 -4.16 -27.90
C THR A 194 9.36 -2.89 -27.47
N GLN A 195 9.88 -1.73 -27.86
CA GLN A 195 9.29 -0.42 -27.59
C GLN A 195 8.81 0.18 -28.91
N PHE A 196 7.49 0.48 -28.99
CA PHE A 196 6.88 1.05 -30.19
C PHE A 196 6.91 2.57 -30.18
N ASN A 197 7.01 3.20 -31.36
CA ASN A 197 7.00 4.66 -31.53
C ASN A 197 5.69 5.34 -31.08
N THR A 198 4.66 4.55 -30.78
CA THR A 198 3.37 5.03 -30.27
C THR A 198 3.43 5.43 -28.77
N LEU A 199 4.53 5.13 -28.06
CA LEU A 199 4.74 5.51 -26.66
C LEU A 199 4.82 7.03 -26.51
N LYS A 200 4.00 7.60 -25.62
CA LYS A 200 3.94 9.04 -25.36
C LYS A 200 4.39 9.41 -23.95
N GLU A 201 4.08 8.59 -22.95
CA GLU A 201 4.48 8.81 -21.55
C GLU A 201 5.77 8.07 -21.20
N VAL A 202 5.90 6.82 -21.64
CA VAL A 202 7.08 6.01 -21.38
C VAL A 202 8.25 6.54 -22.22
N LYS A 203 9.39 6.79 -21.52
CA LYS A 203 10.64 7.23 -22.12
C LYS A 203 11.55 6.05 -22.43
N ASP A 204 11.69 5.13 -21.48
CA ASP A 204 12.59 3.99 -21.55
C ASP A 204 12.16 2.89 -20.56
N ILE A 205 12.51 1.64 -20.88
CA ILE A 205 12.23 0.48 -20.06
C ILE A 205 13.45 -0.44 -20.04
N TYR A 206 13.80 -0.92 -18.86
CA TYR A 206 14.76 -2.00 -18.70
C TYR A 206 14.35 -2.91 -17.54
N TYR A 207 14.99 -4.06 -17.40
CA TYR A 207 14.74 -4.98 -16.31
C TYR A 207 16.05 -5.52 -15.73
N ASN A 208 15.97 -6.00 -14.48
CA ASN A 208 17.05 -6.69 -13.79
C ASN A 208 16.48 -7.85 -12.98
N GLN A 209 17.25 -8.93 -12.86
CA GLN A 209 17.03 -9.94 -11.83
C GLN A 209 17.67 -9.42 -10.54
N VAL A 210 16.84 -8.92 -9.60
CA VAL A 210 17.34 -8.27 -8.38
C VAL A 210 17.57 -9.24 -7.23
N GLU A 211 16.90 -10.40 -7.28
CA GLU A 211 17.11 -11.57 -6.44
C GLU A 211 16.97 -12.82 -7.33
N GLU A 212 17.32 -13.99 -6.83
CA GLU A 212 17.27 -15.26 -7.59
C GLU A 212 15.92 -15.46 -8.30
N ASP A 213 14.82 -15.14 -7.60
CA ASP A 213 13.45 -15.29 -8.07
C ASP A 213 12.63 -13.97 -8.01
N VAL A 214 13.28 -12.81 -8.19
CA VAL A 214 12.63 -11.50 -8.27
C VAL A 214 13.12 -10.73 -9.48
N MET A 215 12.24 -10.53 -10.45
CA MET A 215 12.46 -9.67 -11.60
C MET A 215 11.94 -8.27 -11.30
N GLN A 216 12.78 -7.25 -11.51
CA GLN A 216 12.36 -5.85 -11.42
C GLN A 216 12.37 -5.19 -12.79
N VAL A 217 11.23 -4.65 -13.20
CA VAL A 217 11.09 -3.81 -14.41
C VAL A 217 11.09 -2.35 -13.98
N THR A 218 11.97 -1.55 -14.59
CA THR A 218 12.11 -0.12 -14.34
C THR A 218 11.61 0.63 -15.55
N ILE A 219 10.67 1.56 -15.33
CA ILE A 219 10.02 2.32 -16.37
C ILE A 219 10.28 3.80 -16.11
N HIS A 220 11.07 4.44 -16.96
CA HIS A 220 11.27 5.89 -16.96
C HIS A 220 10.14 6.59 -17.68
N LEU A 221 9.61 7.65 -17.09
CA LEU A 221 8.56 8.48 -17.67
C LEU A 221 9.13 9.77 -18.24
N LYS A 222 8.42 10.35 -19.22
CA LYS A 222 8.80 11.61 -19.86
C LYS A 222 8.44 12.82 -19.00
N HIS A 223 7.29 12.77 -18.33
CA HIS A 223 6.80 13.86 -17.50
C HIS A 223 7.15 13.64 -16.03
N SER A 224 7.44 14.70 -15.32
CA SER A 224 7.75 14.67 -13.89
C SER A 224 6.54 14.28 -13.04
N GLN A 225 5.35 14.74 -13.43
CA GLN A 225 4.10 14.38 -12.76
C GLN A 225 3.60 13.02 -13.26
N GLN A 226 3.41 12.09 -12.35
CA GLN A 226 2.78 10.82 -12.65
C GLN A 226 1.25 10.93 -12.52
N TRP A 227 0.53 10.47 -13.55
CA TRP A 227 -0.94 10.58 -13.62
C TRP A 227 -1.65 9.30 -13.18
N GLY A 228 -0.89 8.28 -12.84
CA GLY A 228 -1.38 7.01 -12.36
C GLY A 228 -1.05 5.84 -13.28
N TYR A 229 -1.27 4.64 -12.74
CA TYR A 229 -1.12 3.39 -13.48
C TYR A 229 -2.05 2.31 -12.90
N THR A 230 -2.35 1.30 -13.71
CA THR A 230 -3.05 0.08 -13.29
C THR A 230 -2.24 -1.14 -13.64
N LEU A 231 -2.31 -2.16 -12.81
CA LEU A 231 -1.75 -3.48 -13.05
C LEU A 231 -2.89 -4.49 -13.12
N THR A 232 -2.90 -5.33 -14.15
CA THR A 232 -3.90 -6.39 -14.32
C THR A 232 -3.36 -7.53 -15.17
N TYR A 233 -3.83 -8.73 -14.90
CA TYR A 233 -3.51 -9.90 -15.72
C TYR A 233 -4.52 -10.11 -16.85
N ALA A 234 -4.01 -10.32 -18.08
CA ALA A 234 -4.77 -10.85 -19.20
C ALA A 234 -4.18 -12.23 -19.59
N GLY A 235 -4.84 -13.32 -19.23
CA GLY A 235 -4.17 -14.63 -19.20
C GLY A 235 -2.99 -14.60 -18.24
N ASN A 236 -1.81 -14.99 -18.71
CA ASN A 236 -0.56 -14.93 -17.95
C ASN A 236 0.29 -13.70 -18.32
N HIS A 237 -0.29 -12.72 -19.00
CA HIS A 237 0.36 -11.46 -19.33
C HIS A 237 0.05 -10.42 -18.26
N LEU A 238 1.09 -9.94 -17.56
CA LEU A 238 0.94 -8.82 -16.62
C LEU A 238 1.00 -7.51 -17.40
N LEU A 239 -0.11 -6.79 -17.43
CA LEU A 239 -0.28 -5.53 -18.14
C LEU A 239 -0.16 -4.37 -17.15
N LEU A 240 0.86 -3.54 -17.33
CA LEU A 240 0.99 -2.24 -16.66
C LEU A 240 0.50 -1.16 -17.63
N LYS A 241 -0.66 -0.57 -17.35
CA LYS A 241 -1.22 0.57 -18.10
C LYS A 241 -0.85 1.86 -17.39
N ILE A 242 -0.08 2.71 -18.06
CA ILE A 242 0.40 3.99 -17.51
C ILE A 242 -0.45 5.11 -18.12
N LYS A 243 -1.12 5.87 -17.26
CA LYS A 243 -1.95 7.01 -17.68
C LYS A 243 -1.03 8.14 -18.13
N ARG A 244 -1.25 8.61 -19.37
CA ARG A 244 -0.48 9.71 -19.96
C ARG A 244 -0.86 11.04 -19.33
N GLN A 245 0.10 11.96 -19.29
CA GLN A 245 -0.24 13.35 -18.98
C GLN A 245 -1.27 13.87 -19.99
N PRO A 246 -2.37 14.50 -19.54
CA PRO A 246 -3.33 15.13 -20.44
C PRO A 246 -2.65 16.18 -21.31
N SER A 247 -2.98 16.21 -22.62
CA SER A 247 -2.45 17.19 -23.56
C SER A 247 -2.86 18.63 -23.24
N VAL A 248 -3.95 18.80 -22.50
CA VAL A 248 -4.49 20.09 -22.06
C VAL A 248 -4.60 20.10 -20.55
N LEU A 249 -3.69 20.80 -19.88
CA LEU A 249 -3.61 20.94 -18.43
C LEU A 249 -4.51 22.10 -17.95
N LEU A 250 -5.80 22.00 -18.21
CA LEU A 250 -6.83 22.92 -17.77
C LEU A 250 -7.88 22.21 -16.95
N LEU A 251 -8.22 22.78 -15.82
CA LEU A 251 -9.13 22.16 -14.85
C LEU A 251 -10.51 21.82 -15.44
N ASN A 252 -11.05 22.65 -16.34
CA ASN A 252 -12.32 22.41 -17.03
C ASN A 252 -12.27 21.32 -18.12
N LYS A 253 -11.10 20.74 -18.37
CA LYS A 253 -10.92 19.56 -19.26
C LYS A 253 -10.79 18.26 -18.48
N MET A 254 -10.83 18.34 -17.16
CA MET A 254 -10.65 17.19 -16.28
C MET A 254 -11.96 16.68 -15.70
N THR A 255 -11.98 15.39 -15.36
CA THR A 255 -13.03 14.75 -14.57
C THR A 255 -12.52 14.56 -13.13
N ILE A 256 -13.17 15.21 -12.17
CA ILE A 256 -12.74 15.20 -10.77
C ILE A 256 -13.71 14.36 -9.94
N ALA A 257 -13.18 13.36 -9.25
CA ALA A 257 -13.92 12.63 -8.24
C ALA A 257 -13.88 13.38 -6.91
N ILE A 258 -15.03 13.45 -6.24
CA ILE A 258 -15.18 14.00 -4.90
C ILE A 258 -15.70 12.87 -4.01
N ASP A 259 -14.92 12.53 -3.01
CA ASP A 259 -15.35 11.59 -1.98
C ASP A 259 -15.81 12.35 -0.74
N ALA A 260 -17.06 12.12 -0.35
CA ALA A 260 -17.56 12.51 0.95
C ALA A 260 -17.28 11.36 1.92
N GLY A 261 -16.30 11.53 2.80
CA GLY A 261 -15.90 10.51 3.76
C GLY A 261 -17.05 9.99 4.61
N HIS A 262 -16.94 8.75 5.09
CA HIS A 262 -17.96 8.10 5.92
C HIS A 262 -19.33 7.95 5.22
N GLY A 263 -20.43 7.79 5.99
CA GLY A 263 -21.80 7.72 5.48
C GLY A 263 -22.60 6.55 6.06
N GLY A 264 -23.89 6.71 6.17
CA GLY A 264 -24.82 5.71 6.71
C GLY A 264 -24.46 5.32 8.14
N THR A 265 -24.14 4.04 8.36
CA THR A 265 -23.77 3.49 9.68
C THR A 265 -22.39 3.93 10.16
N ASN A 266 -21.52 4.39 9.27
CA ASN A 266 -20.21 4.93 9.63
C ASN A 266 -20.31 6.45 9.78
N GLY A 267 -20.48 6.93 11.03
CA GLY A 267 -20.61 8.35 11.35
C GLY A 267 -19.33 9.17 11.21
N GLY A 268 -18.17 8.51 11.27
CA GLY A 268 -16.87 9.20 11.48
C GLY A 268 -16.75 9.68 12.91
N THR A 269 -16.03 10.80 13.11
CA THR A 269 -15.99 11.51 14.39
C THR A 269 -17.19 12.42 14.57
N GLU A 270 -17.32 13.01 15.76
CA GLU A 270 -18.43 13.92 16.12
C GLU A 270 -17.87 15.23 16.66
N GLY A 271 -18.55 16.31 16.35
CA GLY A 271 -18.23 17.65 16.86
C GLY A 271 -18.43 17.74 18.37
N GLY A 272 -17.44 18.29 19.07
CA GLY A 272 -17.45 18.34 20.53
C GLY A 272 -18.49 19.31 21.11
N LYS A 273 -19.02 20.26 20.32
CA LYS A 273 -20.02 21.26 20.74
C LYS A 273 -21.32 21.14 19.98
N THR A 274 -21.28 20.92 18.69
CA THR A 274 -22.47 20.89 17.81
C THR A 274 -23.06 19.50 17.69
N HIS A 275 -22.33 18.47 18.09
CA HIS A 275 -22.69 17.05 17.90
C HIS A 275 -22.97 16.71 16.43
N ILE A 276 -22.41 17.47 15.48
CA ILE A 276 -22.49 17.13 14.06
C ILE A 276 -21.62 15.93 13.77
N ALA A 277 -22.17 14.91 13.12
CA ALA A 277 -21.39 13.77 12.68
C ALA A 277 -20.50 14.15 11.50
N GLU A 278 -19.28 13.63 11.45
CA GLU A 278 -18.33 13.86 10.36
C GLU A 278 -18.95 13.53 9.00
N LYS A 279 -19.70 12.43 8.90
CA LYS A 279 -20.38 12.02 7.66
C LYS A 279 -21.29 13.10 7.07
N ASP A 280 -21.99 13.86 7.93
CA ASP A 280 -22.91 14.90 7.49
C ASP A 280 -22.15 16.12 6.99
N LEU A 281 -21.10 16.49 7.72
CA LEU A 281 -20.27 17.62 7.36
C LEU A 281 -19.45 17.34 6.08
N THR A 282 -18.90 16.13 5.90
CA THR A 282 -18.21 15.76 4.67
C THR A 282 -19.13 15.81 3.46
N LEU A 283 -20.39 15.37 3.60
CA LEU A 283 -21.40 15.47 2.53
C LEU A 283 -21.74 16.92 2.18
N ILE A 284 -21.86 17.79 3.17
CA ILE A 284 -22.09 19.23 2.96
C ILE A 284 -20.93 19.83 2.16
N TYR A 285 -19.69 19.61 2.61
CA TYR A 285 -18.48 20.11 1.93
C TYR A 285 -18.35 19.56 0.51
N ALA A 286 -18.60 18.28 0.32
CA ALA A 286 -18.54 17.66 -1.00
C ALA A 286 -19.57 18.28 -1.97
N LYS A 287 -20.79 18.54 -1.52
CA LYS A 287 -21.83 19.24 -2.32
C LYS A 287 -21.45 20.70 -2.62
N VAL A 288 -20.87 21.41 -1.65
CA VAL A 288 -20.38 22.79 -1.86
C VAL A 288 -19.26 22.81 -2.89
N LEU A 289 -18.31 21.88 -2.81
CA LEU A 289 -17.22 21.74 -3.77
C LEU A 289 -17.76 21.35 -5.16
N GLN A 290 -18.70 20.41 -5.24
CA GLN A 290 -19.34 20.01 -6.48
C GLN A 290 -20.03 21.22 -7.17
N GLN A 291 -20.76 22.02 -6.41
CA GLN A 291 -21.42 23.23 -6.94
C GLN A 291 -20.39 24.25 -7.44
N ALA A 292 -19.27 24.43 -6.73
CA ALA A 292 -18.19 25.32 -7.16
C ALA A 292 -17.56 24.85 -8.47
N PHE A 293 -17.28 23.55 -8.61
CA PHE A 293 -16.80 22.97 -9.85
C PHE A 293 -17.81 23.11 -11.00
N LYS A 294 -19.09 22.85 -10.74
CA LYS A 294 -20.17 23.00 -11.75
C LYS A 294 -20.25 24.40 -12.31
N LYS A 295 -20.07 25.43 -11.47
CA LYS A 295 -20.04 26.84 -11.92
C LYS A 295 -18.88 27.15 -12.85
N LEU A 296 -17.80 26.38 -12.78
CA LEU A 296 -16.63 26.50 -13.63
C LEU A 296 -16.66 25.54 -14.85
N GLY A 297 -17.79 24.85 -15.08
CA GLY A 297 -17.94 23.89 -16.16
C GLY A 297 -17.13 22.60 -16.00
N ILE A 298 -16.70 22.26 -14.80
CA ILE A 298 -15.86 21.09 -14.51
C ILE A 298 -16.74 19.88 -14.29
N LYS A 299 -16.38 18.75 -14.93
CA LYS A 299 -17.06 17.48 -14.76
C LYS A 299 -16.69 16.85 -13.41
N THR A 300 -17.71 16.44 -12.65
CA THR A 300 -17.50 15.82 -11.33
C THR A 300 -18.19 14.48 -11.20
N ILE A 301 -17.60 13.62 -10.37
CA ILE A 301 -18.13 12.31 -9.94
C ILE A 301 -18.15 12.33 -8.42
N MET A 302 -19.30 12.00 -7.81
CA MET A 302 -19.41 11.87 -6.36
C MET A 302 -19.37 10.39 -5.96
N THR A 303 -18.72 10.06 -4.83
CA THR A 303 -18.83 8.72 -4.25
C THR A 303 -20.22 8.48 -3.67
N ARG A 304 -20.82 9.49 -3.03
CA ARG A 304 -22.19 9.50 -2.53
C ARG A 304 -22.81 10.88 -2.60
N ASN A 305 -24.10 10.94 -2.83
CA ASN A 305 -24.89 12.18 -2.88
C ASN A 305 -25.88 12.30 -1.71
N THR A 306 -26.05 11.24 -0.94
CA THR A 306 -26.95 11.12 0.21
C THR A 306 -26.19 10.50 1.38
N ASP A 307 -26.81 10.46 2.56
CA ASP A 307 -26.31 9.69 3.68
C ASP A 307 -26.58 8.19 3.44
N THR A 308 -25.57 7.49 2.98
CA THR A 308 -25.64 6.04 2.68
C THR A 308 -24.36 5.35 3.06
N THR A 309 -24.47 4.12 3.53
CA THR A 309 -23.31 3.25 3.81
C THR A 309 -22.68 2.79 2.50
N LEU A 310 -21.40 3.07 2.33
CA LEU A 310 -20.60 2.58 1.22
C LEU A 310 -19.33 1.96 1.76
N GLU A 311 -19.14 0.69 1.45
CA GLU A 311 -17.91 -0.01 1.79
C GLU A 311 -16.71 0.59 1.02
N MET A 312 -15.56 0.66 1.67
CA MET A 312 -14.34 1.23 1.07
C MET A 312 -13.98 0.56 -0.26
N LYS A 313 -14.14 -0.75 -0.33
CA LYS A 313 -13.94 -1.54 -1.56
C LYS A 313 -14.83 -1.06 -2.71
N ASP A 314 -16.12 -0.81 -2.44
CA ASP A 314 -17.07 -0.39 -3.48
C ASP A 314 -16.79 1.05 -3.93
N ARG A 315 -16.35 1.93 -3.03
CA ARG A 315 -15.86 3.27 -3.40
C ARG A 315 -14.69 3.17 -4.38
N ILE A 316 -13.69 2.33 -4.07
CA ILE A 316 -12.51 2.14 -4.91
C ILE A 316 -12.90 1.59 -6.28
N ILE A 317 -13.65 0.49 -6.34
CA ILE A 317 -14.07 -0.14 -7.59
C ILE A 317 -14.88 0.84 -8.45
N THR A 318 -15.80 1.58 -7.84
CA THR A 318 -16.59 2.59 -8.55
C THR A 318 -15.69 3.68 -9.15
N MET A 319 -14.70 4.17 -8.41
CA MET A 319 -13.78 5.18 -8.93
C MET A 319 -12.87 4.63 -10.02
N GLN A 320 -12.38 3.40 -9.89
CA GLN A 320 -11.61 2.73 -10.94
C GLN A 320 -12.41 2.60 -12.24
N GLN A 321 -13.69 2.20 -12.16
CA GLN A 321 -14.59 2.09 -13.31
C GLN A 321 -14.90 3.45 -13.96
N LYS A 322 -15.04 4.49 -13.15
CA LYS A 322 -15.32 5.87 -13.62
C LYS A 322 -14.07 6.57 -14.13
N ASN A 323 -12.88 6.10 -13.75
CA ASN A 323 -11.58 6.56 -14.19
C ASN A 323 -11.41 8.10 -14.19
N PRO A 324 -11.56 8.77 -13.03
CA PRO A 324 -11.35 10.20 -12.93
C PRO A 324 -9.87 10.57 -13.21
N ASP A 325 -9.61 11.84 -13.50
CA ASP A 325 -8.24 12.34 -13.59
C ASP A 325 -7.62 12.52 -12.21
N LEU A 326 -8.43 12.99 -11.26
CA LEU A 326 -8.02 13.08 -9.86
C LEU A 326 -9.20 12.87 -8.91
N LEU A 327 -8.89 12.51 -7.66
CA LEU A 327 -9.85 12.33 -6.57
C LEU A 327 -9.47 13.20 -5.37
N ILE A 328 -10.44 13.92 -4.83
CA ILE A 328 -10.35 14.64 -3.55
C ILE A 328 -11.29 13.98 -2.54
N SER A 329 -10.72 13.39 -1.49
CA SER A 329 -11.46 12.83 -0.36
C SER A 329 -11.50 13.85 0.76
N LEU A 330 -12.70 14.16 1.28
CA LEU A 330 -12.95 15.17 2.30
C LEU A 330 -13.24 14.49 3.64
N HIS A 331 -12.50 14.89 4.65
CA HIS A 331 -12.58 14.39 6.02
C HIS A 331 -12.39 15.51 7.05
N PHE A 332 -12.65 15.18 8.31
CA PHE A 332 -12.42 16.05 9.47
C PHE A 332 -11.74 15.25 10.57
N ASN A 333 -10.61 15.73 11.01
CA ASN A 333 -9.78 15.08 12.00
C ASN A 333 -10.40 15.16 13.41
N SER A 334 -9.90 14.32 14.30
CA SER A 334 -10.28 14.33 15.72
C SER A 334 -9.09 13.95 16.58
N SER A 335 -9.06 14.47 17.79
CA SER A 335 -8.08 14.16 18.83
C SER A 335 -8.76 14.03 20.17
N THR A 336 -8.16 13.25 21.09
CA THR A 336 -8.57 13.21 22.50
C THR A 336 -8.33 14.54 23.23
N SER A 337 -7.39 15.37 22.73
CA SER A 337 -7.17 16.73 23.21
C SER A 337 -7.91 17.73 22.29
N ASP A 338 -8.72 18.59 22.87
CA ASP A 338 -9.44 19.66 22.19
C ASP A 338 -8.55 20.85 21.79
N THR A 339 -7.29 20.86 22.20
CA THR A 339 -6.31 21.90 21.82
C THR A 339 -5.65 21.60 20.47
N VAL A 340 -5.69 20.36 20.00
CA VAL A 340 -5.11 19.95 18.69
C VAL A 340 -5.97 20.56 17.57
N LYS A 341 -5.29 21.19 16.60
CA LYS A 341 -5.94 21.89 15.49
C LYS A 341 -5.05 21.94 14.25
N GLY A 342 -5.65 22.16 13.08
CA GLY A 342 -4.97 22.42 11.82
C GLY A 342 -5.47 21.57 10.66
N SER A 343 -5.15 22.01 9.45
CA SER A 343 -5.40 21.25 8.21
C SER A 343 -4.25 20.32 7.90
N SER A 344 -4.58 19.17 7.34
CA SER A 344 -3.59 18.22 6.82
C SER A 344 -4.04 17.57 5.53
N THR A 345 -3.08 17.14 4.72
CA THR A 345 -3.33 16.39 3.50
C THR A 345 -2.52 15.11 3.49
N TYR A 346 -3.07 14.08 2.87
CA TYR A 346 -2.53 12.73 2.93
C TYR A 346 -2.39 12.14 1.53
N TYR A 347 -1.29 11.43 1.31
CA TYR A 347 -1.03 10.64 0.11
C TYR A 347 -0.40 9.29 0.48
N LYS A 348 -0.54 8.29 -0.38
CA LYS A 348 0.18 7.03 -0.26
C LYS A 348 1.37 6.98 -1.23
N HIS A 349 1.16 7.34 -2.47
CA HIS A 349 2.14 7.26 -3.53
C HIS A 349 2.86 8.59 -3.71
N ILE A 350 4.19 8.57 -3.70
CA ILE A 350 5.02 9.78 -3.75
C ILE A 350 4.76 10.64 -5.00
N GLY A 351 4.39 10.02 -6.13
CA GLY A 351 4.03 10.74 -7.36
C GLY A 351 2.77 11.62 -7.23
N PHE A 352 1.96 11.42 -6.19
CA PHE A 352 0.75 12.22 -5.93
C PHE A 352 0.96 13.33 -4.90
N ARG A 353 2.13 13.35 -4.25
CA ARG A 353 2.47 14.38 -3.26
C ARG A 353 2.36 15.82 -3.77
N PRO A 354 2.72 16.18 -5.02
CA PRO A 354 2.63 17.57 -5.48
C PRO A 354 1.21 18.14 -5.37
N LEU A 355 0.16 17.35 -5.72
CA LEU A 355 -1.24 17.77 -5.55
C LEU A 355 -1.58 18.04 -4.07
N THR A 356 -1.18 17.15 -3.18
CA THR A 356 -1.50 17.29 -1.74
C THR A 356 -0.80 18.50 -1.12
N GLN A 357 0.43 18.80 -1.56
CA GLN A 357 1.18 19.97 -1.09
C GLN A 357 0.54 21.29 -1.54
N THR A 358 0.11 21.39 -2.80
CA THR A 358 -0.54 22.61 -3.29
C THR A 358 -1.89 22.86 -2.63
N ILE A 359 -2.68 21.81 -2.38
CA ILE A 359 -3.94 21.93 -1.65
C ILE A 359 -3.68 22.38 -0.21
N LEU A 360 -2.74 21.74 0.52
CA LEU A 360 -2.41 22.15 1.89
C LEU A 360 -1.97 23.62 1.93
N LYS A 361 -1.04 24.03 1.05
CA LYS A 361 -0.59 25.43 0.95
C LYS A 361 -1.77 26.40 0.84
N ARG A 362 -2.77 26.10 0.02
CA ARG A 362 -3.96 26.94 -0.14
C ARG A 362 -4.89 26.89 1.08
N MET A 363 -4.97 25.76 1.77
CA MET A 363 -5.73 25.68 3.02
C MET A 363 -5.16 26.60 4.11
N LEU A 364 -3.83 26.71 4.20
CA LEU A 364 -3.18 27.59 5.17
C LEU A 364 -3.49 29.09 4.93
N GLU A 365 -3.82 29.51 3.70
CA GLU A 365 -4.30 30.87 3.40
C GLU A 365 -5.63 31.20 4.09
N LEU A 366 -6.38 30.20 4.53
CA LEU A 366 -7.57 30.38 5.35
C LEU A 366 -7.24 30.64 6.84
N LYS A 367 -5.99 30.84 7.19
CA LYS A 367 -5.52 30.95 8.60
C LYS A 367 -5.84 29.67 9.39
N MET A 368 -5.74 28.52 8.77
CA MET A 368 -5.66 27.24 9.44
C MET A 368 -4.22 26.98 9.86
N ASN A 369 -4.02 26.36 11.01
CA ASN A 369 -2.70 25.86 11.38
C ASN A 369 -2.30 24.74 10.42
N GLU A 370 -1.01 24.52 10.22
CA GLU A 370 -0.53 23.34 9.54
C GLU A 370 -0.47 22.16 10.52
N TYR A 371 -1.16 21.07 10.20
CA TYR A 371 -1.00 19.79 10.89
C TYR A 371 -0.07 18.87 10.10
N GLY A 372 0.04 19.02 8.78
CA GLY A 372 1.08 18.42 7.95
C GLY A 372 0.63 17.88 6.61
N ASN A 373 1.63 17.55 5.76
CA ASN A 373 1.47 16.76 4.54
C ASN A 373 2.00 15.34 4.79
N VAL A 374 1.10 14.38 5.00
CA VAL A 374 1.41 13.04 5.53
C VAL A 374 1.55 12.03 4.39
N GLY A 375 2.72 11.40 4.31
CA GLY A 375 3.04 10.41 3.29
C GLY A 375 2.84 8.97 3.71
N ASN A 376 2.77 8.06 2.72
CA ASN A 376 2.60 6.62 2.91
C ASN A 376 1.38 6.24 3.77
N PHE A 377 0.31 7.03 3.66
CA PHE A 377 -0.88 6.85 4.47
C PHE A 377 -1.71 5.65 4.00
N ASN A 378 -2.04 4.75 4.92
CA ASN A 378 -2.69 3.48 4.59
C ASN A 378 -4.22 3.57 4.45
N PHE A 379 -4.77 4.74 4.14
CA PHE A 379 -6.19 4.92 3.89
C PHE A 379 -6.63 4.29 2.56
N GLY A 380 -7.85 3.72 2.53
CA GLY A 380 -8.32 2.94 1.39
C GLY A 380 -8.30 3.69 0.06
N LEU A 381 -8.80 4.93 0.00
CA LEU A 381 -8.84 5.73 -1.22
C LEU A 381 -7.51 6.42 -1.58
N ASN A 382 -6.48 6.37 -0.71
CA ASN A 382 -5.13 6.76 -1.09
C ASN A 382 -4.33 5.61 -1.72
N ALA A 383 -4.80 4.36 -1.56
CA ALA A 383 -4.11 3.16 -2.03
C ALA A 383 -4.21 2.90 -3.56
N PRO A 384 -5.29 3.26 -4.29
CA PRO A 384 -5.32 3.13 -5.74
C PRO A 384 -4.24 3.97 -6.41
N THR A 385 -3.64 3.39 -7.46
CA THR A 385 -2.65 4.05 -8.32
C THR A 385 -3.26 4.53 -9.64
N ASP A 386 -4.53 4.25 -9.89
CA ASP A 386 -5.23 4.47 -11.16
C ASP A 386 -5.43 5.96 -11.51
N PHE A 387 -5.48 6.80 -10.48
CA PHE A 387 -5.71 8.24 -10.59
C PHE A 387 -5.01 9.00 -9.46
N VAL A 388 -4.62 10.22 -9.74
CA VAL A 388 -4.03 11.11 -8.72
C VAL A 388 -5.04 11.33 -7.59
N ASN A 389 -4.62 11.19 -6.33
CA ASN A 389 -5.55 11.33 -5.20
C ASN A 389 -4.95 12.12 -4.04
N CYS A 390 -5.84 12.79 -3.31
CA CYS A 390 -5.55 13.54 -2.10
C CYS A 390 -6.69 13.33 -1.10
N LEU A 391 -6.37 12.94 0.13
CA LEU A 391 -7.27 13.07 1.25
C LEU A 391 -6.95 14.39 1.96
N LEU A 392 -7.97 15.20 2.21
CA LEU A 392 -7.91 16.45 2.95
C LEU A 392 -8.68 16.32 4.26
N GLU A 393 -7.97 16.42 5.37
CA GLU A 393 -8.51 16.71 6.69
C GLU A 393 -8.61 18.22 6.82
N VAL A 394 -9.82 18.77 6.69
CA VAL A 394 -10.03 20.22 6.63
C VAL A 394 -9.64 20.91 7.94
N GLY A 395 -9.89 20.23 9.08
CA GLY A 395 -9.59 20.69 10.43
C GLY A 395 -10.08 19.67 11.45
N PHE A 396 -9.94 19.97 12.74
CA PHE A 396 -10.32 19.10 13.84
C PHE A 396 -11.72 19.41 14.34
N LEU A 397 -12.65 18.45 14.25
CA LEU A 397 -13.99 18.57 14.85
C LEU A 397 -13.96 18.54 16.39
N SER A 398 -12.92 17.94 16.98
CA SER A 398 -12.70 17.97 18.43
C SER A 398 -12.24 19.32 18.97
N ASN A 399 -11.77 20.25 18.09
CA ASN A 399 -11.33 21.58 18.52
C ASN A 399 -12.49 22.59 18.41
N PRO A 400 -12.91 23.24 19.52
CA PRO A 400 -14.09 24.10 19.52
C PRO A 400 -13.99 25.34 18.60
N GLU A 401 -12.77 25.89 18.43
CA GLU A 401 -12.54 27.05 17.55
C GLU A 401 -12.66 26.65 16.08
N GLU A 402 -12.08 25.49 15.72
CA GLU A 402 -12.16 24.97 14.36
C GLU A 402 -13.56 24.46 14.04
N GLU A 403 -14.21 23.71 14.93
CA GLU A 403 -15.59 23.26 14.76
C GLU A 403 -16.54 24.42 14.41
N LYS A 404 -16.48 25.53 15.18
CA LYS A 404 -17.27 26.74 14.89
C LYS A 404 -17.05 27.29 13.48
N ARG A 405 -15.80 27.18 12.98
CA ARG A 405 -15.47 27.60 11.61
C ARG A 405 -15.96 26.58 10.58
N LEU A 406 -15.75 25.29 10.85
CA LEU A 406 -16.07 24.19 9.94
C LEU A 406 -17.58 24.09 9.64
N VAL A 407 -18.44 24.38 10.61
CA VAL A 407 -19.91 24.39 10.39
C VAL A 407 -20.40 25.65 9.69
N ASN A 408 -19.57 26.69 9.53
CA ASN A 408 -19.96 27.97 8.92
C ASN A 408 -20.03 27.86 7.39
N PRO A 409 -21.21 28.14 6.76
CA PRO A 409 -21.39 28.03 5.31
C PRO A 409 -20.46 28.92 4.48
N LEU A 410 -20.07 30.10 5.00
CA LEU A 410 -19.11 30.97 4.30
C LEU A 410 -17.68 30.37 4.31
N PHE A 411 -17.30 29.70 5.39
CA PHE A 411 -16.04 29.02 5.48
C PHE A 411 -16.00 27.82 4.53
N GLN A 412 -17.07 27.04 4.44
CA GLN A 412 -17.22 25.91 3.51
C GLN A 412 -16.98 26.35 2.05
N LYS A 413 -17.58 27.46 1.64
CA LYS A 413 -17.38 28.05 0.30
C LYS A 413 -15.93 28.46 0.08
N ARG A 414 -15.27 29.05 1.09
CA ARG A 414 -13.85 29.43 1.02
C ARG A 414 -12.93 28.20 0.88
N VAL A 415 -13.22 27.14 1.64
CA VAL A 415 -12.47 25.85 1.51
C VAL A 415 -12.59 25.32 0.08
N ALA A 416 -13.79 25.26 -0.49
CA ALA A 416 -13.98 24.83 -1.88
C ALA A 416 -13.16 25.67 -2.87
N GLN A 417 -13.11 27.00 -2.68
CA GLN A 417 -12.31 27.90 -3.52
C GLN A 417 -10.80 27.60 -3.38
N GLN A 418 -10.31 27.31 -2.16
CA GLN A 418 -8.89 27.01 -1.95
C GLN A 418 -8.51 25.65 -2.53
N ILE A 419 -9.39 24.64 -2.44
CA ILE A 419 -9.17 23.35 -3.12
C ILE A 419 -9.01 23.58 -4.64
N ILE A 420 -9.90 24.36 -5.26
CA ILE A 420 -9.84 24.68 -6.69
C ILE A 420 -8.53 25.41 -7.06
N LYS A 421 -8.12 26.39 -6.25
CA LYS A 421 -6.83 27.08 -6.45
C LYS A 421 -5.66 26.11 -6.30
N GLY A 422 -5.66 25.23 -5.29
CA GLY A 422 -4.62 24.25 -5.08
C GLY A 422 -4.46 23.29 -6.26
N ILE A 423 -5.58 22.83 -6.84
CA ILE A 423 -5.55 22.01 -8.06
C ILE A 423 -5.00 22.80 -9.25
N ASN A 424 -5.38 24.06 -9.44
CA ASN A 424 -4.83 24.90 -10.50
C ASN A 424 -3.32 25.12 -10.34
N ASP A 425 -2.85 25.39 -9.12
CA ASP A 425 -1.42 25.53 -8.85
C ASP A 425 -0.65 24.24 -9.19
N TRP A 426 -1.22 23.09 -8.84
CA TRP A 426 -0.64 21.79 -9.20
C TRP A 426 -0.59 21.59 -10.71
N LEU A 427 -1.66 21.93 -11.45
CA LEU A 427 -1.68 21.83 -12.90
C LEU A 427 -0.65 22.75 -13.58
N LEU A 428 -0.34 23.90 -12.98
CA LEU A 428 0.73 24.77 -13.43
C LEU A 428 2.11 24.15 -13.26
N GLN A 429 2.31 23.35 -12.20
CA GLN A 429 3.57 22.62 -11.95
C GLN A 429 3.75 21.40 -12.88
N CYS A 430 2.66 20.86 -13.44
CA CYS A 430 2.71 19.74 -14.39
C CYS A 430 3.18 20.15 -15.80
N LYS A 431 3.25 21.46 -16.11
CA LYS A 431 3.74 21.98 -17.39
C LYS A 431 5.27 21.92 -17.42
#